data_80dd90ece5b4b288f1c6e321bc20c6af
#
_entry.id   80dd90ece5b4b288f1c6e321bc20c6af
#
_cell.length_a   1.000
_cell.length_b   1.000
_cell.length_c   1.000
_cell.angle_alpha   90.00
_cell.angle_beta   90.00
_cell.angle_gamma   90.00
#
_symmetry.space_group_name_H-M   'P 1'
#
loop_
_entity.id
_entity.type
_entity.pdbx_description
1 polymer ?
#
loop_
_entity_poly.entity_id
_entity_poly.type
_entity_poly.pdbx_seq_one_letter_code
_entity_poly.pdbx_strand_id
1 'polypeptide(L)'
;MLIGGQAVAIWGAQLMTYLPAGQAPVTSRDVDFQGERSDVELAAQLLGGRLYVPRFDDVTPQTGKAVFVDSEGYERTLDFLAEPHGLIAEDVRRTAVPIRIAMEDGREIPLWVMHPERCLRSRVANTSLPGKRTALARRQLDAAIQLVPAFGRFLLDEGIDPRVVTKLNERVFELARYDKNAMRLWLEDGIDVLDALLADDRLPEAHRATRLPQIRAEVAKQRDHRRAVIARRGDG
;
A
#
# COMPACT_ATOMS: atom_id res chain seq x y z
N MET A 1 3.85 -4.50 13.13
CA MET A 1 4.18 -3.62 11.97
C MET A 1 2.92 -2.98 11.43
N LEU A 2 2.93 -1.67 11.19
CA LEU A 2 1.77 -0.93 10.68
C LEU A 2 1.53 -1.23 9.19
N ILE A 3 0.28 -1.53 8.84
CA ILE A 3 -0.17 -1.85 7.48
C ILE A 3 -1.43 -1.04 7.11
N GLY A 4 -2.10 -1.42 6.06
CA GLY A 4 -3.43 -0.92 5.74
C GLY A 4 -3.49 0.55 5.32
N GLY A 5 -4.62 1.17 5.60
CA GLY A 5 -4.88 2.59 5.27
C GLY A 5 -4.02 3.55 6.09
N GLN A 6 -3.69 3.21 7.32
CA GLN A 6 -2.83 4.03 8.18
C GLN A 6 -1.38 4.05 7.69
N ALA A 7 -0.86 2.95 7.15
CA ALA A 7 0.46 2.95 6.52
C ALA A 7 0.51 3.94 5.34
N VAL A 8 -0.56 3.98 4.51
CA VAL A 8 -0.70 4.98 3.43
C VAL A 8 -0.74 6.40 3.99
N ALA A 9 -1.48 6.64 5.08
CA ALA A 9 -1.60 7.96 5.71
C ALA A 9 -0.26 8.46 6.27
N ILE A 10 0.47 7.59 6.98
CA ILE A 10 1.78 7.94 7.56
C ILE A 10 2.81 8.23 6.46
N TRP A 11 2.86 7.42 5.41
CA TRP A 11 3.71 7.72 4.26
C TRP A 11 3.32 9.04 3.59
N GLY A 12 2.02 9.35 3.47
CA GLY A 12 1.54 10.63 2.96
C GLY A 12 2.06 11.82 3.77
N ALA A 13 2.11 11.70 5.09
CA ALA A 13 2.67 12.72 5.97
C ALA A 13 4.21 12.83 5.84
N GLN A 14 4.91 11.70 5.84
CA GLN A 14 6.38 11.65 5.74
C GLN A 14 6.90 12.15 4.38
N LEU A 15 6.16 11.90 3.31
CA LEU A 15 6.54 12.24 1.94
C LEU A 15 5.81 13.46 1.39
N MET A 16 5.20 14.28 2.25
CA MET A 16 4.33 15.41 1.85
C MET A 16 5.01 16.37 0.87
N THR A 17 6.31 16.65 1.04
CA THR A 17 7.10 17.51 0.16
C THR A 17 7.33 16.94 -1.24
N TYR A 18 7.14 15.64 -1.41
CA TYR A 18 7.32 14.90 -2.67
C TYR A 18 6.00 14.60 -3.38
N LEU A 19 4.88 14.86 -2.72
CA LEU A 19 3.54 14.64 -3.27
C LEU A 19 3.08 15.84 -4.09
N PRO A 20 2.14 15.64 -5.05
CA PRO A 20 1.52 16.75 -5.76
C PRO A 20 0.84 17.76 -4.82
N ALA A 21 0.96 19.04 -5.12
CA ALA A 21 0.33 20.09 -4.33
C ALA A 21 -1.19 19.90 -4.25
N GLY A 22 -1.75 20.10 -3.05
CA GLY A 22 -3.21 20.02 -2.82
C GLY A 22 -3.75 18.61 -2.61
N GLN A 23 -2.88 17.59 -2.54
CA GLN A 23 -3.35 16.24 -2.19
C GLN A 23 -3.84 16.23 -0.74
N ALA A 24 -5.12 15.89 -0.56
CA ALA A 24 -5.70 15.78 0.77
C ALA A 24 -5.13 14.59 1.53
N PRO A 25 -4.84 14.72 2.83
CA PRO A 25 -4.43 13.60 3.66
C PRO A 25 -5.46 12.47 3.59
N VAL A 26 -4.99 11.25 3.45
CA VAL A 26 -5.84 10.07 3.54
C VAL A 26 -5.85 9.63 4.99
N THR A 27 -7.03 9.54 5.57
CA THR A 27 -7.22 9.03 6.93
C THR A 27 -7.84 7.64 6.89
N SER A 28 -7.55 6.82 7.87
CA SER A 28 -8.24 5.57 8.13
C SER A 28 -8.83 5.63 9.55
N ARG A 29 -10.02 5.05 9.74
CA ARG A 29 -10.63 4.97 11.08
C ARG A 29 -10.00 3.87 11.92
N ASP A 30 -9.64 2.77 11.25
CA ASP A 30 -9.09 1.60 11.89
C ASP A 30 -7.57 1.60 11.72
N VAL A 31 -6.87 1.12 12.74
CA VAL A 31 -5.42 0.96 12.73
C VAL A 31 -5.10 -0.51 12.54
N ASP A 32 -4.56 -0.83 11.37
CA ASP A 32 -4.25 -2.20 11.00
C ASP A 32 -2.77 -2.51 11.27
N PHE A 33 -2.51 -3.61 11.97
CA PHE A 33 -1.17 -4.15 12.17
C PHE A 33 -1.04 -5.55 11.56
N GLN A 34 0.12 -5.84 11.00
CA GLN A 34 0.51 -7.22 10.81
C GLN A 34 1.10 -7.72 12.11
N GLY A 35 0.54 -8.80 12.65
CA GLY A 35 0.96 -9.37 13.91
C GLY A 35 0.32 -10.72 14.18
N GLU A 36 0.86 -11.40 15.18
CA GLU A 36 0.38 -12.68 15.68
C GLU A 36 -0.56 -12.49 16.87
N ARG A 37 -1.15 -13.57 17.35
CA ARG A 37 -2.06 -13.53 18.49
C ARG A 37 -1.42 -12.93 19.74
N SER A 38 -0.15 -13.26 20.01
CA SER A 38 0.63 -12.71 21.11
C SER A 38 0.76 -11.18 21.05
N ASP A 39 0.83 -10.60 19.83
CA ASP A 39 0.87 -9.14 19.66
C ASP A 39 -0.47 -8.49 20.04
N VAL A 40 -1.60 -9.16 19.71
CA VAL A 40 -2.94 -8.69 20.10
C VAL A 40 -3.11 -8.72 21.61
N GLU A 41 -2.69 -9.82 22.25
CA GLU A 41 -2.74 -10.00 23.72
C GLU A 41 -1.92 -8.93 24.42
N LEU A 42 -0.70 -8.68 23.93
CA LEU A 42 0.17 -7.63 24.46
C LEU A 42 -0.44 -6.23 24.28
N ALA A 43 -0.98 -5.92 23.11
CA ALA A 43 -1.63 -4.63 22.84
C ALA A 43 -2.84 -4.41 23.75
N ALA A 44 -3.71 -5.41 23.90
CA ALA A 44 -4.86 -5.32 24.80
C ALA A 44 -4.42 -5.11 26.27
N GLN A 45 -3.36 -5.80 26.73
CA GLN A 45 -2.82 -5.64 28.07
C GLN A 45 -2.25 -4.24 28.29
N LEU A 46 -1.41 -3.75 27.36
CA LEU A 46 -0.75 -2.44 27.50
C LEU A 46 -1.74 -1.27 27.46
N LEU A 47 -2.82 -1.42 26.72
CA LEU A 47 -3.86 -0.38 26.55
C LEU A 47 -5.01 -0.51 27.55
N GLY A 48 -4.96 -1.50 28.46
CA GLY A 48 -6.07 -1.76 29.38
C GLY A 48 -7.37 -2.10 28.66
N GLY A 49 -7.27 -2.69 27.45
CA GLY A 49 -8.38 -2.93 26.54
C GLY A 49 -8.91 -4.36 26.61
N ARG A 50 -9.92 -4.61 25.76
CA ARG A 50 -10.53 -5.93 25.60
C ARG A 50 -9.92 -6.65 24.40
N LEU A 51 -9.67 -7.95 24.57
CA LEU A 51 -9.17 -8.84 23.54
C LEU A 51 -10.33 -9.53 22.80
N TYR A 52 -10.29 -9.51 21.46
CA TYR A 52 -11.14 -10.32 20.61
C TYR A 52 -10.27 -11.17 19.69
N VAL A 53 -10.43 -12.49 19.75
CA VAL A 53 -9.70 -13.46 18.92
C VAL A 53 -10.73 -14.24 18.11
N PRO A 54 -10.53 -14.42 16.80
CA PRO A 54 -11.36 -15.25 15.96
C PRO A 54 -11.42 -16.69 16.51
N ARG A 55 -12.53 -17.38 16.32
CA ARG A 55 -12.64 -18.80 16.65
C ARG A 55 -11.84 -19.62 15.65
N PHE A 56 -11.51 -20.85 16.03
CA PHE A 56 -10.69 -21.75 15.20
C PHE A 56 -11.33 -22.07 13.84
N ASP A 57 -12.64 -22.04 13.75
CA ASP A 57 -13.45 -22.31 12.56
C ASP A 57 -13.73 -21.03 11.71
N ASP A 58 -13.36 -19.84 12.19
CA ASP A 58 -13.52 -18.61 11.44
C ASP A 58 -12.48 -18.54 10.32
N VAL A 59 -12.94 -18.54 9.07
CA VAL A 59 -12.06 -18.35 7.90
C VAL A 59 -11.76 -16.85 7.72
N THR A 60 -10.81 -16.34 8.46
CA THR A 60 -10.43 -14.93 8.43
C THR A 60 -8.91 -14.77 8.50
N PRO A 61 -8.30 -13.80 7.77
CA PRO A 61 -6.90 -13.45 7.93
C PRO A 61 -6.62 -12.70 9.24
N GLN A 62 -7.65 -12.35 10.01
CA GLN A 62 -7.54 -11.61 11.24
C GLN A 62 -7.02 -12.51 12.37
N THR A 63 -5.95 -12.09 13.04
CA THR A 63 -5.41 -12.74 14.23
C THR A 63 -6.10 -12.29 15.50
N GLY A 64 -6.67 -11.08 15.49
CA GLY A 64 -7.50 -10.56 16.59
C GLY A 64 -7.65 -9.05 16.53
N LYS A 65 -8.32 -8.54 17.57
CA LYS A 65 -8.53 -7.10 17.80
C LYS A 65 -8.25 -6.76 19.25
N ALA A 66 -7.62 -5.62 19.49
CA ALA A 66 -7.59 -4.97 20.78
C ALA A 66 -8.50 -3.74 20.75
N VAL A 67 -9.48 -3.71 21.64
CA VAL A 67 -10.44 -2.59 21.75
C VAL A 67 -10.24 -1.91 23.08
N PHE A 68 -10.00 -0.60 23.07
CA PHE A 68 -9.70 0.19 24.25
C PHE A 68 -10.38 1.56 24.17
N VAL A 69 -10.42 2.26 25.29
CA VAL A 69 -10.93 3.63 25.36
C VAL A 69 -9.72 4.57 25.46
N ASP A 70 -9.65 5.56 24.56
CA ASP A 70 -8.57 6.55 24.58
C ASP A 70 -8.75 7.60 25.69
N SER A 71 -7.79 8.50 25.83
CA SER A 71 -7.82 9.57 26.84
C SER A 71 -8.97 10.56 26.70
N GLU A 72 -9.59 10.61 25.51
CA GLU A 72 -10.75 11.46 25.22
C GLU A 72 -12.09 10.73 25.44
N GLY A 73 -12.04 9.46 25.86
CA GLY A 73 -13.22 8.64 26.12
C GLY A 73 -13.80 7.92 24.89
N TYR A 74 -13.12 7.93 23.75
CA TYR A 74 -13.57 7.25 22.54
C TYR A 74 -13.07 5.80 22.49
N GLU A 75 -13.95 4.90 22.09
CA GLU A 75 -13.55 3.51 21.81
C GLU A 75 -12.73 3.47 20.54
N ARG A 76 -11.54 2.85 20.63
CA ARG A 76 -10.59 2.65 19.53
C ARG A 76 -10.34 1.17 19.33
N THR A 77 -10.05 0.82 18.07
CA THR A 77 -9.74 -0.57 17.70
C THR A 77 -8.39 -0.63 17.01
N LEU A 78 -7.57 -1.58 17.45
CA LEU A 78 -6.41 -2.05 16.70
C LEU A 78 -6.73 -3.41 16.11
N ASP A 79 -6.72 -3.50 14.78
CA ASP A 79 -6.92 -4.74 14.05
C ASP A 79 -5.57 -5.39 13.76
N PHE A 80 -5.47 -6.69 14.02
CA PHE A 80 -4.28 -7.46 13.72
C PHE A 80 -4.59 -8.52 12.66
N LEU A 81 -3.74 -8.57 11.64
CA LEU A 81 -3.86 -9.48 10.52
C LEU A 81 -2.59 -10.34 10.45
N ALA A 82 -2.73 -11.64 10.24
CA ALA A 82 -1.60 -12.51 9.94
C ALA A 82 -0.94 -12.08 8.63
N GLU A 83 -1.78 -11.75 7.64
CA GLU A 83 -1.35 -11.46 6.28
C GLU A 83 -2.20 -10.34 5.67
N PRO A 84 -1.60 -9.26 5.17
CA PRO A 84 -2.33 -8.24 4.42
C PRO A 84 -2.88 -8.82 3.11
N HIS A 85 -4.09 -8.44 2.75
CA HIS A 85 -4.75 -8.99 1.55
C HIS A 85 -3.90 -8.79 0.28
N GLY A 86 -3.73 -9.88 -0.49
CA GLY A 86 -2.99 -9.90 -1.74
C GLY A 86 -1.46 -9.86 -1.59
N LEU A 87 -0.94 -10.04 -0.38
CA LEU A 87 0.49 -10.04 -0.10
C LEU A 87 0.89 -11.25 0.72
N ILE A 88 2.14 -11.66 0.58
CA ILE A 88 2.76 -12.70 1.41
C ILE A 88 3.33 -12.03 2.66
N ALA A 89 2.95 -12.52 3.84
CA ALA A 89 3.33 -11.96 5.14
C ALA A 89 4.84 -11.76 5.30
N GLU A 90 5.64 -12.74 4.89
CA GLU A 90 7.10 -12.71 4.97
C GLU A 90 7.70 -11.60 4.11
N ASP A 91 7.20 -11.41 2.88
CA ASP A 91 7.66 -10.35 1.99
C ASP A 91 7.36 -8.96 2.56
N VAL A 92 6.22 -8.81 3.22
CA VAL A 92 5.83 -7.54 3.85
C VAL A 92 6.76 -7.23 5.02
N ARG A 93 7.03 -8.22 5.89
CA ARG A 93 7.97 -8.05 7.03
C ARG A 93 9.38 -7.72 6.55
N ARG A 94 9.90 -8.46 5.58
CA ARG A 94 11.26 -8.28 5.04
C ARG A 94 11.47 -6.92 4.38
N THR A 95 10.43 -6.31 3.83
CA THR A 95 10.52 -5.02 3.13
C THR A 95 10.03 -3.84 3.98
N ALA A 96 9.57 -4.08 5.21
CA ALA A 96 9.12 -3.02 6.11
C ALA A 96 10.21 -1.96 6.34
N VAL A 97 9.79 -0.72 6.45
CA VAL A 97 10.69 0.42 6.64
C VAL A 97 10.48 1.00 8.03
N PRO A 98 11.54 1.14 8.83
CA PRO A 98 11.44 1.84 10.11
C PRO A 98 11.35 3.35 9.85
N ILE A 99 10.35 3.99 10.41
CA ILE A 99 10.24 5.44 10.49
C ILE A 99 10.27 5.87 11.96
N ARG A 100 10.72 7.08 12.21
CA ARG A 100 10.74 7.67 13.56
C ARG A 100 9.55 8.58 13.72
N ILE A 101 8.77 8.34 14.76
CA ILE A 101 7.62 9.17 15.13
C ILE A 101 8.04 10.01 16.35
N ALA A 102 8.06 11.33 16.18
CA ALA A 102 8.25 12.25 17.28
C ALA A 102 7.01 12.27 18.18
N MET A 103 7.22 12.07 19.47
CA MET A 103 6.20 12.15 20.49
C MET A 103 6.14 13.57 21.09
N GLU A 104 5.02 13.93 21.72
CA GLU A 104 4.84 15.24 22.35
C GLU A 104 5.88 15.53 23.46
N ASP A 105 6.37 14.48 24.10
CA ASP A 105 7.42 14.57 25.14
C ASP A 105 8.86 14.65 24.58
N GLY A 106 9.01 14.78 23.25
CA GLY A 106 10.29 14.88 22.55
C GLY A 106 11.00 13.55 22.31
N ARG A 107 10.45 12.43 22.77
CA ARG A 107 10.99 11.10 22.44
C ARG A 107 10.66 10.74 20.98
N GLU A 108 11.51 9.93 20.38
CA GLU A 108 11.25 9.30 19.08
C GLU A 108 11.00 7.82 19.27
N ILE A 109 9.94 7.32 18.65
CA ILE A 109 9.61 5.88 18.67
C ILE A 109 9.80 5.33 17.26
N PRO A 110 10.56 4.23 17.09
CA PRO A 110 10.62 3.54 15.80
C PRO A 110 9.29 2.80 15.54
N LEU A 111 8.68 3.11 14.39
CA LEU A 111 7.51 2.41 13.90
C LEU A 111 7.85 1.71 12.59
N TRP A 112 7.71 0.39 12.56
CA TRP A 112 7.82 -0.37 11.32
C TRP A 112 6.57 -0.20 10.49
N VAL A 113 6.72 0.32 9.27
CA VAL A 113 5.62 0.60 8.35
C VAL A 113 5.79 -0.20 7.07
N MET A 114 4.69 -0.71 6.56
CA MET A 114 4.66 -1.41 5.28
C MET A 114 5.22 -0.52 4.17
N HIS A 115 6.14 -1.07 3.36
CA HIS A 115 6.79 -0.35 2.25
C HIS A 115 5.78 0.25 1.27
N PRO A 116 5.99 1.47 0.73
CA PRO A 116 5.04 2.14 -0.18
C PRO A 116 4.57 1.29 -1.37
N GLU A 117 5.47 0.52 -1.99
CA GLU A 117 5.10 -0.39 -3.08
C GLU A 117 4.17 -1.51 -2.59
N ARG A 118 4.37 -2.03 -1.37
CA ARG A 118 3.47 -3.02 -0.76
C ARG A 118 2.12 -2.40 -0.38
N CYS A 119 2.12 -1.13 0.03
CA CYS A 119 0.88 -0.37 0.20
C CYS A 119 0.08 -0.33 -1.11
N LEU A 120 0.72 -0.02 -2.23
CA LEU A 120 0.08 -0.01 -3.55
C LEU A 120 -0.52 -1.39 -3.90
N ARG A 121 0.25 -2.48 -3.81
CA ARG A 121 -0.25 -3.84 -4.08
C ARG A 121 -1.44 -4.21 -3.20
N SER A 122 -1.36 -3.93 -1.90
CA SER A 122 -2.45 -4.20 -0.97
C SER A 122 -3.70 -3.38 -1.32
N ARG A 123 -3.57 -2.10 -1.70
CA ARG A 123 -4.73 -1.28 -2.11
C ARG A 123 -5.34 -1.76 -3.41
N VAL A 124 -4.54 -2.14 -4.40
CA VAL A 124 -5.01 -2.78 -5.64
C VAL A 124 -5.82 -4.04 -5.34
N ALA A 125 -5.30 -4.93 -4.51
CA ALA A 125 -6.00 -6.16 -4.13
C ALA A 125 -7.30 -5.87 -3.36
N ASN A 126 -7.28 -4.97 -2.37
CA ASN A 126 -8.46 -4.63 -1.56
C ASN A 126 -9.56 -3.95 -2.38
N THR A 127 -9.22 -3.00 -3.25
CA THR A 127 -10.21 -2.26 -4.05
C THR A 127 -10.93 -3.17 -5.05
N SER A 128 -10.32 -4.29 -5.42
CA SER A 128 -10.93 -5.28 -6.32
C SER A 128 -11.96 -6.20 -5.64
N LEU A 129 -12.02 -6.22 -4.30
CA LEU A 129 -12.97 -7.07 -3.58
C LEU A 129 -14.40 -6.55 -3.68
N PRO A 130 -15.40 -7.46 -3.78
CA PRO A 130 -16.79 -7.08 -3.67
C PRO A 130 -17.08 -6.31 -2.36
N GLY A 131 -17.83 -5.22 -2.45
CA GLY A 131 -18.18 -4.39 -1.28
C GLY A 131 -17.06 -3.51 -0.73
N LYS A 132 -15.82 -3.61 -1.25
CA LYS A 132 -14.69 -2.76 -0.84
C LYS A 132 -14.43 -1.56 -1.78
N ARG A 133 -15.20 -1.39 -2.85
CA ARG A 133 -15.10 -0.25 -3.79
C ARG A 133 -15.76 1.01 -3.22
N THR A 134 -15.29 1.46 -2.06
CA THR A 134 -15.78 2.68 -1.42
C THR A 134 -14.97 3.90 -1.88
N ALA A 135 -15.55 5.10 -1.72
CA ALA A 135 -14.84 6.35 -2.00
C ALA A 135 -13.55 6.48 -1.18
N LEU A 136 -13.53 5.97 0.07
CA LEU A 136 -12.33 5.93 0.89
C LEU A 136 -11.27 4.98 0.33
N ALA A 137 -11.66 3.75 -0.05
CA ALA A 137 -10.74 2.78 -0.66
C ALA A 137 -10.14 3.32 -1.96
N ARG A 138 -10.93 4.02 -2.77
CA ARG A 138 -10.45 4.68 -3.99
C ARG A 138 -9.40 5.75 -3.66
N ARG A 139 -9.69 6.66 -2.73
CA ARG A 139 -8.72 7.69 -2.30
C ARG A 139 -7.44 7.08 -1.74
N GLN A 140 -7.53 5.99 -0.97
CA GLN A 140 -6.36 5.28 -0.46
C GLN A 140 -5.54 4.64 -1.58
N LEU A 141 -6.17 4.14 -2.63
CA LEU A 141 -5.49 3.60 -3.81
C LEU A 141 -4.81 4.73 -4.61
N ASP A 142 -5.52 5.82 -4.88
CA ASP A 142 -4.96 6.97 -5.59
C ASP A 142 -3.76 7.56 -4.83
N ALA A 143 -3.84 7.66 -3.49
CA ALA A 143 -2.71 8.05 -2.65
C ALA A 143 -1.56 7.05 -2.76
N ALA A 144 -1.82 5.74 -2.69
CA ALA A 144 -0.78 4.72 -2.79
C ALA A 144 -0.06 4.74 -4.15
N ILE A 145 -0.75 5.06 -5.24
CA ILE A 145 -0.15 5.27 -6.57
C ILE A 145 0.86 6.42 -6.50
N GLN A 146 0.52 7.55 -5.85
CA GLN A 146 1.39 8.71 -5.74
C GLN A 146 2.57 8.50 -4.77
N LEU A 147 2.41 7.66 -3.76
CA LEU A 147 3.43 7.38 -2.77
C LEU A 147 4.68 6.68 -3.35
N VAL A 148 4.51 5.82 -4.35
CA VAL A 148 5.65 5.06 -4.91
C VAL A 148 6.66 5.98 -5.58
N PRO A 149 6.29 6.88 -6.52
CA PRO A 149 7.24 7.82 -7.10
C PRO A 149 7.73 8.86 -6.09
N ALA A 150 6.92 9.29 -5.12
CA ALA A 150 7.34 10.18 -4.05
C ALA A 150 8.45 9.54 -3.19
N PHE A 151 8.28 8.28 -2.80
CA PHE A 151 9.29 7.51 -2.08
C PHE A 151 10.57 7.33 -2.90
N GLY A 152 10.44 7.07 -4.21
CA GLY A 152 11.60 7.00 -5.10
C GLY A 152 12.39 8.31 -5.15
N ARG A 153 11.72 9.46 -5.22
CA ARG A 153 12.38 10.79 -5.15
C ARG A 153 13.06 11.01 -3.81
N PHE A 154 12.38 10.69 -2.71
CA PHE A 154 12.95 10.74 -1.37
C PHE A 154 14.25 9.90 -1.27
N LEU A 155 14.25 8.67 -1.77
CA LEU A 155 15.44 7.82 -1.76
C LEU A 155 16.61 8.43 -2.57
N LEU A 156 16.31 9.07 -3.71
CA LEU A 156 17.33 9.78 -4.51
C LEU A 156 17.89 10.99 -3.78
N ASP A 157 17.07 11.72 -3.03
CA ASP A 157 17.53 12.85 -2.20
C ASP A 157 18.38 12.41 -1.02
N GLU A 158 18.09 11.23 -0.45
CA GLU A 158 18.91 10.57 0.56
C GLU A 158 20.22 9.94 0.00
N GLY A 159 20.48 10.10 -1.29
CA GLY A 159 21.72 9.62 -1.94
C GLY A 159 21.72 8.11 -2.21
N ILE A 160 20.59 7.45 -2.18
CA ILE A 160 20.49 6.02 -2.51
C ILE A 160 20.78 5.82 -4.01
N ASP A 161 21.56 4.78 -4.32
CA ASP A 161 21.91 4.44 -5.70
C ASP A 161 20.66 4.39 -6.61
N PRO A 162 20.61 5.22 -7.67
CA PRO A 162 19.48 5.24 -8.62
C PRO A 162 19.10 3.85 -9.18
N ARG A 163 20.07 2.93 -9.27
CA ARG A 163 19.79 1.54 -9.69
C ARG A 163 18.89 0.78 -8.69
N VAL A 164 18.97 1.11 -7.40
CA VAL A 164 18.06 0.55 -6.41
C VAL A 164 16.66 1.11 -6.63
N VAL A 165 16.57 2.40 -6.94
CA VAL A 165 15.29 3.08 -7.19
C VAL A 165 14.60 2.55 -8.46
N THR A 166 15.36 2.19 -9.53
CA THR A 166 14.75 1.57 -10.72
C THR A 166 14.00 0.28 -10.43
N LYS A 167 14.34 -0.45 -9.35
CA LYS A 167 13.60 -1.64 -8.92
C LYS A 167 12.16 -1.35 -8.51
N LEU A 168 11.86 -0.12 -8.06
CA LEU A 168 10.47 0.29 -7.80
C LEU A 168 9.66 0.28 -9.10
N ASN A 169 10.20 0.82 -10.18
CA ASN A 169 9.56 0.82 -11.49
C ASN A 169 9.32 -0.60 -12.02
N GLU A 170 10.29 -1.51 -11.83
CA GLU A 170 10.09 -2.92 -12.25
C GLU A 170 8.97 -3.59 -11.44
N ARG A 171 8.84 -3.31 -10.15
CA ARG A 171 7.75 -3.84 -9.32
C ARG A 171 6.39 -3.27 -9.73
N VAL A 172 6.33 -1.98 -10.09
CA VAL A 172 5.12 -1.36 -10.66
C VAL A 172 4.76 -2.01 -12.00
N PHE A 173 5.75 -2.26 -12.87
CA PHE A 173 5.56 -2.98 -14.12
C PHE A 173 5.01 -4.40 -13.90
N GLU A 174 5.59 -5.16 -12.98
CA GLU A 174 5.10 -6.50 -12.63
C GLU A 174 3.64 -6.46 -12.17
N LEU A 175 3.29 -5.49 -11.31
CA LEU A 175 1.92 -5.29 -10.86
C LEU A 175 0.99 -4.97 -12.03
N ALA A 176 1.36 -4.02 -12.90
CA ALA A 176 0.54 -3.62 -14.04
C ALA A 176 0.35 -4.76 -15.05
N ARG A 177 1.41 -5.59 -15.24
CA ARG A 177 1.42 -6.63 -16.26
C ARG A 177 0.78 -7.93 -15.81
N TYR A 178 1.05 -8.37 -14.58
CA TYR A 178 0.71 -9.73 -14.16
C TYR A 178 -0.44 -9.80 -13.14
N ASP A 179 -0.78 -8.70 -12.48
CA ASP A 179 -1.83 -8.72 -11.48
C ASP A 179 -3.21 -8.56 -12.12
N LYS A 180 -4.08 -9.54 -11.88
CA LYS A 180 -5.45 -9.55 -12.41
C LYS A 180 -6.32 -8.41 -11.86
N ASN A 181 -6.04 -7.95 -10.64
CA ASN A 181 -6.79 -6.88 -10.01
C ASN A 181 -6.37 -5.52 -10.58
N ALA A 182 -5.06 -5.31 -10.85
CA ALA A 182 -4.58 -4.13 -11.56
C ALA A 182 -5.17 -4.04 -12.96
N MET A 183 -5.25 -5.14 -13.69
CA MET A 183 -5.90 -5.19 -15.00
C MET A 183 -7.40 -4.88 -14.93
N ARG A 184 -8.10 -5.41 -13.91
CA ARG A 184 -9.52 -5.12 -13.68
C ARG A 184 -9.75 -3.64 -13.38
N LEU A 185 -8.98 -3.04 -12.46
CA LEU A 185 -9.07 -1.63 -12.13
C LEU A 185 -8.88 -0.74 -13.37
N TRP A 186 -7.93 -1.09 -14.24
CA TRP A 186 -7.73 -0.37 -15.48
C TRP A 186 -8.91 -0.50 -16.44
N LEU A 187 -9.50 -1.70 -16.59
CA LEU A 187 -10.61 -1.95 -17.51
C LEU A 187 -11.93 -1.32 -17.03
N GLU A 188 -12.25 -1.48 -15.75
CA GLU A 188 -13.54 -1.14 -15.17
C GLU A 188 -13.59 0.28 -14.58
N ASP A 189 -12.49 0.74 -14.00
CA ASP A 189 -12.44 1.98 -13.23
C ASP A 189 -11.53 3.05 -13.85
N GLY A 190 -10.82 2.72 -14.95
CA GLY A 190 -9.86 3.62 -15.61
C GLY A 190 -8.64 3.96 -14.76
N ILE A 191 -8.34 3.16 -13.70
CA ILE A 191 -7.20 3.38 -12.82
C ILE A 191 -5.97 2.72 -13.42
N ASP A 192 -4.95 3.51 -13.75
CA ASP A 192 -3.68 3.00 -14.25
C ASP A 192 -2.60 2.96 -13.16
N VAL A 193 -2.22 1.76 -12.72
CA VAL A 193 -1.12 1.61 -11.76
C VAL A 193 0.24 2.01 -12.34
N LEU A 194 0.36 2.16 -13.68
CA LEU A 194 1.57 2.71 -14.30
C LEU A 194 1.81 4.20 -13.97
N ASP A 195 0.81 4.90 -13.43
CA ASP A 195 0.98 6.26 -12.93
C ASP A 195 1.88 6.30 -11.67
N ALA A 196 2.14 5.13 -11.06
CA ALA A 196 3.13 4.96 -9.99
C ALA A 196 4.59 4.82 -10.49
N LEU A 197 4.84 4.86 -11.81
CA LEU A 197 6.20 4.85 -12.33
C LEU A 197 6.91 6.18 -12.03
N LEU A 198 8.11 6.09 -11.47
CA LEU A 198 8.98 7.24 -11.31
C LEU A 198 9.70 7.56 -12.62
N ALA A 199 9.50 8.78 -13.12
CA ALA A 199 10.32 9.40 -14.17
C ALA A 199 11.10 10.55 -13.52
N ASP A 200 12.41 10.37 -13.34
CA ASP A 200 13.30 11.34 -12.67
C ASP A 200 14.65 11.37 -13.41
N ASP A 201 15.21 12.54 -13.62
CA ASP A 201 16.43 12.72 -14.43
C ASP A 201 17.68 12.10 -13.79
N ARG A 202 17.65 11.85 -12.49
CA ARG A 202 18.73 11.18 -11.75
C ARG A 202 18.76 9.67 -11.98
N LEU A 203 17.70 9.07 -12.54
CA LEU A 203 17.72 7.65 -12.90
C LEU A 203 18.67 7.40 -14.08
N PRO A 204 19.27 6.19 -14.19
CA PRO A 204 20.13 5.84 -15.31
C PRO A 204 19.48 6.12 -16.66
N GLU A 205 20.23 6.71 -17.58
CA GLU A 205 19.73 7.10 -18.90
C GLU A 205 19.10 5.92 -19.66
N ALA A 206 19.75 4.75 -19.64
CA ALA A 206 19.22 3.54 -20.25
C ALA A 206 17.84 3.15 -19.68
N HIS A 207 17.61 3.38 -18.38
CA HIS A 207 16.30 3.15 -17.78
C HIS A 207 15.26 4.15 -18.26
N ARG A 208 15.62 5.45 -18.30
CA ARG A 208 14.71 6.52 -18.71
C ARG A 208 14.39 6.46 -20.20
N ALA A 209 15.43 6.37 -21.05
CA ALA A 209 15.28 6.46 -22.50
C ALA A 209 14.82 5.16 -23.17
N THR A 210 15.08 4.00 -22.55
CA THR A 210 14.75 2.70 -23.14
C THR A 210 13.76 1.91 -22.30
N ARG A 211 14.06 1.67 -21.02
CA ARG A 211 13.26 0.74 -20.20
C ARG A 211 11.89 1.27 -19.88
N LEU A 212 11.73 2.53 -19.46
CA LEU A 212 10.41 3.10 -19.15
C LEU A 212 9.46 3.12 -20.37
N PRO A 213 9.87 3.54 -21.56
CA PRO A 213 9.07 3.39 -22.77
C PRO A 213 8.69 1.94 -23.08
N GLN A 214 9.62 0.99 -22.93
CA GLN A 214 9.34 -0.44 -23.12
C GLN A 214 8.26 -0.95 -22.13
N ILE A 215 8.36 -0.62 -20.85
CA ILE A 215 7.36 -0.96 -19.83
C ILE A 215 5.97 -0.51 -20.29
N ARG A 216 5.83 0.74 -20.70
CA ARG A 216 4.55 1.31 -21.16
C ARG A 216 4.04 0.60 -22.41
N ALA A 217 4.89 0.34 -23.39
CA ALA A 217 4.54 -0.33 -24.64
C ALA A 217 4.11 -1.80 -24.41
N GLU A 218 4.82 -2.54 -23.55
CA GLU A 218 4.48 -3.92 -23.23
C GLU A 218 3.12 -4.04 -22.53
N VAL A 219 2.85 -3.18 -21.55
CA VAL A 219 1.57 -3.17 -20.85
C VAL A 219 0.43 -2.72 -21.78
N ALA A 220 0.66 -1.70 -22.62
CA ALA A 220 -0.32 -1.26 -23.61
C ALA A 220 -0.72 -2.40 -24.56
N LYS A 221 0.26 -3.09 -25.16
CA LYS A 221 0.02 -4.26 -26.04
C LYS A 221 -0.83 -5.35 -25.37
N GLN A 222 -0.54 -5.66 -24.10
CA GLN A 222 -1.31 -6.64 -23.33
C GLN A 222 -2.76 -6.18 -23.11
N ARG A 223 -2.95 -4.90 -22.78
CA ARG A 223 -4.26 -4.28 -22.55
C ARG A 223 -5.12 -4.26 -23.80
N ASP A 224 -4.54 -3.93 -24.94
CA ASP A 224 -5.22 -3.95 -26.24
C ASP A 224 -5.65 -5.36 -26.60
N HIS A 225 -4.76 -6.34 -26.42
CA HIS A 225 -5.13 -7.75 -26.60
C HIS A 225 -6.31 -8.15 -25.69
N ARG A 226 -6.29 -7.75 -24.42
CA ARG A 226 -7.36 -8.08 -23.47
C ARG A 226 -8.68 -7.44 -23.84
N ARG A 227 -8.70 -6.18 -24.29
CA ARG A 227 -9.89 -5.49 -24.80
C ARG A 227 -10.46 -6.21 -26.03
N ALA A 228 -9.61 -6.60 -26.99
CA ALA A 228 -10.03 -7.34 -28.16
C ALA A 228 -10.67 -8.70 -27.83
N VAL A 229 -10.13 -9.42 -26.82
CA VAL A 229 -10.72 -10.69 -26.36
C VAL A 229 -12.09 -10.47 -25.71
N ILE A 230 -12.26 -9.40 -24.92
CA ILE A 230 -13.54 -9.09 -24.28
C ILE A 230 -14.59 -8.71 -25.32
N ALA A 231 -14.25 -7.85 -26.28
CA ALA A 231 -15.15 -7.45 -27.36
C ALA A 231 -15.71 -8.66 -28.14
N ARG A 232 -14.82 -9.59 -28.53
CA ARG A 232 -15.24 -10.82 -29.25
C ARG A 232 -16.17 -11.73 -28.45
N ARG A 233 -16.14 -11.66 -27.10
CA ARG A 233 -17.02 -12.49 -26.25
C ARG A 233 -18.36 -11.83 -25.96
N GLY A 234 -18.47 -10.53 -26.15
CA GLY A 234 -19.71 -9.78 -25.97
C GLY A 234 -20.62 -9.80 -27.17
N ASP A 235 -20.10 -10.16 -28.38
CA ASP A 235 -20.83 -10.20 -29.65
C ASP A 235 -21.42 -11.59 -29.95
N GLY A 236 -21.36 -12.56 -29.09
CA GLY A 236 -21.92 -13.91 -29.22
C GLY A 236 -22.86 -14.26 -28.07
#